data_4d1c5c84aedd850d209b4190beebe452
#
_entry.id   4d1c5c84aedd850d209b4190beebe452
#
_cell.length_a   1.000
_cell.length_b   1.000
_cell.length_c   1.000
_cell.angle_alpha   90.00
_cell.angle_beta   90.00
_cell.angle_gamma   90.00
#
_symmetry.space_group_name_H-M   'P 1'
#
loop_
_entity.id
_entity.type
_entity.pdbx_description
1 polymer ?
#
loop_
_entity_poly.entity_id
_entity_poly.type
_entity_poly.pdbx_seq_one_letter_code
_entity_poly.pdbx_strand_id
1 'polypeptide(L)'
;GHYTVNNGQYSQTYADVLVNINKRIQDFTIVANIGASYSGVTSKELGYAGPIRETGIPNLFNVYDLDNAKKRATQVGWREATESIFASAEVGWKSMLYLTVTGRNDWASQLTHSPQASFFYPSVGLSAVITEMLKLPDWVDYLKVRGSFSSVGNPYPRFLTYPTYSYDANKQDWKSQTNYPIGKLYPERTDSWEVGLDATLFKDFKLSGSFYYANTYNQTFDPRLPVSSGYDKLYVQTGYVRNYGFEAMLSYGHRWGDFGWDSSFTFSANKNEIVELVKDYVHPETGKTYNVDKLELKTDEGRGFGKAKFILKEGGTLGDLYTHADLKRDINGNILIDDSGNVTAIDNAGDIKLGSVLPKANLAWNNSFSYKGINAGFLLTARLGGIVYSATQAYLDLYGVSETSAAARDAGGVWINGRSHVNPQSFYEVVASQSGLPTYYTYSATNLRLQEAHIGYTVPRRWLGNVCDINVSLVGRNLWMIYCKAPFDPEAVATTNNYYQGIDYFMMPSTRNIGFNIKINF
;
A
#
# COMPACT_ATOMS: atom_id res chain seq x y z
N GLY A 1 20.18 21.52 22.39
CA GLY A 1 19.05 21.15 21.55
C GLY A 1 19.33 21.43 20.08
N HIS A 2 18.52 20.90 19.18
CA HIS A 2 18.59 21.10 17.73
C HIS A 2 17.22 21.59 17.26
N TYR A 3 17.21 22.63 16.39
CA TYR A 3 15.97 23.15 15.82
C TYR A 3 16.06 23.13 14.30
N THR A 4 14.98 22.70 13.67
CA THR A 4 14.83 22.67 12.21
C THR A 4 13.50 23.31 11.84
N VAL A 5 13.54 24.17 10.84
CA VAL A 5 12.35 24.76 10.22
C VAL A 5 12.48 24.63 8.71
N ASN A 6 11.44 24.10 8.08
CA ASN A 6 11.33 24.01 6.62
C ASN A 6 10.06 24.74 6.17
N ASN A 7 10.20 25.52 5.12
CA ASN A 7 9.09 26.16 4.43
C ASN A 7 9.04 25.64 3.00
N GLY A 8 8.03 24.82 2.71
CA GLY A 8 7.81 24.24 1.38
C GLY A 8 6.65 24.92 0.66
N GLN A 9 6.87 25.28 -0.60
CA GLN A 9 5.82 25.73 -1.51
C GLN A 9 5.66 24.68 -2.61
N TYR A 10 4.45 24.15 -2.73
CA TYR A 10 4.05 23.26 -3.78
C TYR A 10 2.98 23.95 -4.64
N SER A 11 3.19 23.99 -5.95
CA SER A 11 2.26 24.59 -6.89
C SER A 11 1.98 23.60 -8.02
N GLN A 12 0.72 23.35 -8.28
CA GLN A 12 0.27 22.55 -9.41
C GLN A 12 -0.57 23.41 -10.34
N THR A 13 -0.26 23.36 -11.62
CA THR A 13 -1.04 23.97 -12.70
C THR A 13 -1.60 22.84 -13.54
N TYR A 14 -2.92 22.85 -13.74
CA TYR A 14 -3.61 21.93 -14.65
C TYR A 14 -4.48 22.73 -15.62
N ALA A 15 -4.42 22.36 -16.88
CA ALA A 15 -5.28 22.90 -17.92
C ALA A 15 -5.68 21.78 -18.89
N ASP A 16 -6.91 21.78 -19.34
CA ASP A 16 -7.39 20.85 -20.35
C ASP A 16 -8.37 21.51 -21.31
N VAL A 17 -8.45 20.94 -22.50
CA VAL A 17 -9.47 21.23 -23.51
C VAL A 17 -10.10 19.91 -23.91
N LEU A 18 -11.43 19.87 -23.88
CA LEU A 18 -12.20 18.67 -24.16
C LEU A 18 -13.32 18.97 -25.14
N VAL A 19 -13.42 18.20 -26.20
CA VAL A 19 -14.53 18.19 -27.14
C VAL A 19 -15.34 16.93 -26.90
N ASN A 20 -16.63 17.12 -26.56
CA ASN A 20 -17.57 16.02 -26.34
C ASN A 20 -18.54 15.93 -27.53
N ILE A 21 -18.69 14.74 -28.06
CA ILE A 21 -19.63 14.42 -29.15
C ILE A 21 -20.61 13.38 -28.60
N ASN A 22 -21.89 13.70 -28.61
CA ASN A 22 -22.92 12.75 -28.23
C ASN A 22 -23.98 12.75 -29.36
N LYS A 23 -24.14 11.60 -30.00
CA LYS A 23 -25.04 11.47 -31.14
C LYS A 23 -25.73 10.11 -31.12
N ARG A 24 -27.04 10.14 -31.35
CA ARG A 24 -27.82 8.94 -31.62
C ARG A 24 -28.18 8.88 -33.10
N ILE A 25 -27.86 7.74 -33.74
CA ILE A 25 -28.13 7.45 -35.13
C ILE A 25 -28.85 6.12 -35.21
N GLN A 26 -30.18 6.17 -35.41
CA GLN A 26 -31.02 4.97 -35.40
C GLN A 26 -30.84 4.17 -34.10
N ASP A 27 -30.34 2.93 -34.21
CA ASP A 27 -30.11 2.01 -33.12
C ASP A 27 -28.75 2.22 -32.40
N PHE A 28 -27.92 3.15 -32.90
CA PHE A 28 -26.61 3.41 -32.37
C PHE A 28 -26.58 4.67 -31.52
N THR A 29 -25.92 4.57 -30.37
CA THR A 29 -25.53 5.71 -29.53
C THR A 29 -24.03 5.85 -29.58
N ILE A 30 -23.53 7.02 -29.97
CA ILE A 30 -22.10 7.31 -30.08
C ILE A 30 -21.77 8.41 -29.09
N VAL A 31 -20.88 8.13 -28.15
CA VAL A 31 -20.29 9.10 -27.24
C VAL A 31 -18.80 9.13 -27.50
N ALA A 32 -18.26 10.26 -27.92
CA ALA A 32 -16.83 10.41 -28.18
C ALA A 32 -16.29 11.66 -27.49
N ASN A 33 -15.09 11.56 -26.98
CA ASN A 33 -14.37 12.63 -26.34
C ASN A 33 -12.98 12.71 -26.95
N ILE A 34 -12.53 13.91 -27.30
CA ILE A 34 -11.18 14.20 -27.78
C ILE A 34 -10.66 15.36 -26.97
N GLY A 35 -9.46 15.23 -26.41
CA GLY A 35 -8.92 16.27 -25.57
C GLY A 35 -7.40 16.29 -25.53
N ALA A 36 -6.91 17.39 -24.98
CA ALA A 36 -5.52 17.60 -24.64
C ALA A 36 -5.42 18.18 -23.24
N SER A 37 -4.42 17.81 -22.50
CA SER A 37 -4.19 18.34 -21.14
C SER A 37 -2.72 18.64 -20.89
N TYR A 38 -2.49 19.59 -19.99
CA TYR A 38 -1.20 19.96 -19.44
C TYR A 38 -1.27 19.87 -17.91
N SER A 39 -0.29 19.23 -17.31
CA SER A 39 -0.10 19.18 -15.86
C SER A 39 1.33 19.58 -15.53
N GLY A 40 1.52 20.66 -14.80
CA GLY A 40 2.84 21.13 -14.35
C GLY A 40 2.89 21.20 -12.84
N VAL A 41 3.98 20.73 -12.25
CA VAL A 41 4.24 20.77 -10.81
C VAL A 41 5.54 21.49 -10.55
N THR A 42 5.53 22.38 -9.58
CA THR A 42 6.73 23.08 -9.09
C THR A 42 6.78 22.94 -7.59
N SER A 43 7.92 22.50 -7.08
CA SER A 43 8.22 22.47 -5.64
C SER A 43 9.42 23.34 -5.35
N LYS A 44 9.32 24.09 -4.27
CA LYS A 44 10.43 24.91 -3.72
C LYS A 44 10.45 24.71 -2.22
N GLU A 45 11.61 24.52 -1.67
CA GLU A 45 11.79 24.36 -0.23
C GLU A 45 12.96 25.23 0.23
N LEU A 46 12.75 25.95 1.32
CA LEU A 46 13.76 26.72 2.04
C LEU A 46 13.76 26.22 3.49
N GLY A 47 14.89 25.75 3.95
CA GLY A 47 15.05 25.23 5.30
C GLY A 47 16.24 25.83 6.04
N TYR A 48 16.12 25.83 7.36
CA TYR A 48 17.22 26.12 8.27
C TYR A 48 17.25 25.05 9.35
N ALA A 49 18.44 24.55 9.66
CA ALA A 49 18.66 23.56 10.70
C ALA A 49 19.97 23.83 11.45
N GLY A 50 19.99 23.54 12.75
CA GLY A 50 21.23 23.66 13.52
C GLY A 50 21.01 23.48 15.02
N PRO A 51 22.10 23.38 15.79
CA PRO A 51 22.02 23.44 17.23
C PRO A 51 21.57 24.82 17.71
N ILE A 52 20.80 24.86 18.78
CA ILE A 52 20.42 26.10 19.48
C ILE A 52 21.65 26.57 20.26
N ARG A 53 21.90 27.90 20.24
CA ARG A 53 22.99 28.51 21.01
C ARG A 53 22.84 28.22 22.51
N GLU A 54 23.93 27.98 23.20
CA GLU A 54 23.93 27.75 24.66
C GLU A 54 23.44 29.00 25.44
N THR A 55 23.68 30.19 24.89
CA THR A 55 23.23 31.47 25.43
C THR A 55 21.84 31.90 24.94
N GLY A 56 21.14 31.02 24.26
CA GLY A 56 19.80 31.28 23.74
C GLY A 56 18.73 31.36 24.83
N ILE A 57 17.58 31.93 24.49
CA ILE A 57 16.45 32.00 25.40
C ILE A 57 15.84 30.60 25.52
N PRO A 58 15.68 30.01 26.73
CA PRO A 58 15.09 28.70 26.92
C PRO A 58 13.68 28.61 26.31
N ASN A 59 13.42 27.50 25.61
CA ASN A 59 12.12 27.22 24.96
C ASN A 59 11.71 28.19 23.84
N LEU A 60 12.61 29.03 23.37
CA LEU A 60 12.39 29.86 22.19
C LEU A 60 12.99 29.17 20.96
N PHE A 61 12.12 28.66 20.07
CA PHE A 61 12.51 27.92 18.87
C PHE A 61 12.36 28.81 17.63
N ASN A 62 13.44 29.44 17.22
CA ASN A 62 13.47 30.27 16.02
C ASN A 62 14.85 30.19 15.32
N VAL A 63 14.92 30.72 14.09
CA VAL A 63 16.12 30.69 13.27
C VAL A 63 17.24 31.59 13.86
N TYR A 64 16.88 32.63 14.63
CA TYR A 64 17.86 33.54 15.24
C TYR A 64 18.59 32.89 16.42
N ASP A 65 18.00 31.90 17.07
CA ASP A 65 18.63 31.16 18.18
C ASP A 65 19.54 30.02 17.72
N LEU A 66 19.64 29.79 16.42
CA LEU A 66 20.60 28.83 15.89
C LEU A 66 22.03 29.35 16.03
N ASP A 67 22.96 28.43 16.34
CA ASP A 67 24.39 28.71 16.31
C ASP A 67 24.82 29.12 14.89
N ASN A 68 25.26 30.38 14.72
CA ASN A 68 25.61 30.93 13.42
C ASN A 68 26.75 30.18 12.71
N ALA A 69 27.64 29.54 13.46
CA ALA A 69 28.76 28.79 12.90
C ALA A 69 28.33 27.37 12.44
N LYS A 70 27.22 26.86 12.99
CA LYS A 70 26.75 25.47 12.76
C LYS A 70 25.40 25.41 12.08
N LYS A 71 24.71 26.54 11.87
CA LYS A 71 23.44 26.53 11.17
C LYS A 71 23.64 26.21 9.69
N ARG A 72 22.73 25.44 9.14
CA ARG A 72 22.70 25.06 7.73
C ARG A 72 21.45 25.62 7.08
N ALA A 73 21.62 26.24 5.93
CA ALA A 73 20.51 26.60 5.07
C ALA A 73 20.39 25.56 3.95
N THR A 74 19.16 25.19 3.64
CA THR A 74 18.83 24.30 2.52
C THR A 74 17.88 25.05 1.59
N GLN A 75 18.23 25.13 0.30
CA GLN A 75 17.31 25.63 -0.72
C GLN A 75 17.31 24.64 -1.87
N VAL A 76 16.18 24.00 -2.06
CA VAL A 76 15.99 23.00 -3.12
C VAL A 76 14.69 23.28 -3.88
N GLY A 77 14.63 22.83 -5.09
CA GLY A 77 13.41 22.92 -5.89
C GLY A 77 13.50 22.07 -7.14
N TRP A 78 12.33 21.75 -7.66
CA TRP A 78 12.20 20.96 -8.87
C TRP A 78 10.94 21.33 -9.63
N ARG A 79 10.92 20.99 -10.91
CA ARG A 79 9.75 21.12 -11.78
C ARG A 79 9.59 19.83 -12.57
N GLU A 80 8.36 19.46 -12.80
CA GLU A 80 8.00 18.42 -13.73
C GLU A 80 6.71 18.79 -14.45
N ALA A 81 6.56 18.31 -15.68
CA ALA A 81 5.40 18.55 -16.50
C ALA A 81 5.04 17.31 -17.31
N THR A 82 3.76 17.16 -17.57
CA THR A 82 3.22 16.14 -18.47
C THR A 82 2.23 16.81 -19.42
N GLU A 83 2.43 16.59 -20.71
CA GLU A 83 1.51 16.98 -21.77
C GLU A 83 0.83 15.73 -22.30
N SER A 84 -0.42 15.82 -22.68
CA SER A 84 -1.19 14.65 -23.07
C SER A 84 -2.19 14.97 -24.16
N ILE A 85 -2.35 14.01 -25.08
CA ILE A 85 -3.47 13.98 -26.05
C ILE A 85 -4.22 12.68 -25.81
N PHE A 86 -5.54 12.74 -25.75
CA PHE A 86 -6.36 11.57 -25.51
C PHE A 86 -7.67 11.61 -26.31
N ALA A 87 -8.17 10.41 -26.58
CA ALA A 87 -9.47 10.22 -27.19
C ALA A 87 -10.16 9.01 -26.60
N SER A 88 -11.48 9.06 -26.49
CA SER A 88 -12.33 7.93 -26.15
C SER A 88 -13.56 7.91 -27.05
N ALA A 89 -14.01 6.72 -27.39
CA ALA A 89 -15.25 6.52 -28.12
C ALA A 89 -15.99 5.32 -27.54
N GLU A 90 -17.28 5.52 -27.25
CA GLU A 90 -18.19 4.44 -26.90
C GLU A 90 -19.28 4.36 -27.96
N VAL A 91 -19.49 3.17 -28.48
CA VAL A 91 -20.57 2.88 -29.43
C VAL A 91 -21.50 1.87 -28.77
N GLY A 92 -22.73 2.32 -28.46
CA GLY A 92 -23.80 1.48 -27.97
C GLY A 92 -24.73 1.07 -29.10
N TRP A 93 -25.08 -0.22 -29.19
CA TRP A 93 -26.04 -0.74 -30.13
C TRP A 93 -27.28 -1.28 -29.42
N LYS A 94 -28.45 -0.70 -29.71
CA LYS A 94 -29.78 -1.06 -29.15
C LYS A 94 -29.83 -1.14 -27.62
N SER A 95 -28.94 -0.43 -26.93
CA SER A 95 -28.75 -0.54 -25.47
C SER A 95 -28.37 -1.95 -24.98
N MET A 96 -27.98 -2.83 -25.87
CA MET A 96 -27.61 -4.23 -25.61
C MET A 96 -26.11 -4.44 -25.56
N LEU A 97 -25.40 -3.85 -26.52
CA LEU A 97 -23.97 -4.06 -26.71
C LEU A 97 -23.24 -2.72 -26.75
N TYR A 98 -22.15 -2.62 -26.01
CA TYR A 98 -21.33 -1.41 -25.95
C TYR A 98 -19.87 -1.76 -26.19
N LEU A 99 -19.27 -1.06 -27.14
CA LEU A 99 -17.84 -1.10 -27.41
C LEU A 99 -17.24 0.24 -26.99
N THR A 100 -16.29 0.20 -26.08
CA THR A 100 -15.54 1.38 -25.64
C THR A 100 -14.09 1.23 -26.08
N VAL A 101 -13.55 2.24 -26.74
CA VAL A 101 -12.14 2.30 -27.15
C VAL A 101 -11.56 3.60 -26.62
N THR A 102 -10.42 3.53 -25.98
CA THR A 102 -9.70 4.71 -25.49
C THR A 102 -8.24 4.66 -25.90
N GLY A 103 -7.66 5.82 -26.09
CA GLY A 103 -6.23 5.96 -26.34
C GLY A 103 -5.74 7.28 -25.76
N ARG A 104 -4.58 7.23 -25.13
CA ARG A 104 -3.91 8.41 -24.59
C ARG A 104 -2.43 8.31 -24.86
N ASN A 105 -1.81 9.43 -25.22
CA ASN A 105 -0.37 9.55 -25.29
C ASN A 105 0.11 10.67 -24.37
N ASP A 106 1.07 10.36 -23.50
CA ASP A 106 1.67 11.30 -22.57
C ASP A 106 3.13 11.55 -22.91
N TRP A 107 3.52 12.81 -22.87
CA TRP A 107 4.90 13.30 -22.91
C TRP A 107 5.24 13.81 -21.51
N ALA A 108 6.03 13.03 -20.77
CA ALA A 108 6.43 13.37 -19.41
C ALA A 108 7.87 13.90 -19.40
N SER A 109 8.10 15.01 -18.69
CA SER A 109 9.44 15.63 -18.59
C SER A 109 10.49 14.70 -17.98
N GLN A 110 10.08 13.72 -17.17
CA GLN A 110 10.95 12.68 -16.62
C GLN A 110 11.60 11.81 -17.72
N LEU A 111 10.96 11.70 -18.89
CA LEU A 111 11.40 10.89 -20.01
C LEU A 111 12.30 11.64 -21.01
N THR A 112 12.68 12.89 -20.74
CA THR A 112 13.41 13.75 -21.70
C THR A 112 14.68 13.11 -22.23
N HIS A 113 15.37 12.29 -21.45
CA HIS A 113 16.59 11.58 -21.84
C HIS A 113 16.40 10.07 -22.03
N SER A 114 15.15 9.63 -22.05
CA SER A 114 14.80 8.24 -22.37
C SER A 114 14.85 7.98 -23.88
N PRO A 115 15.14 6.76 -24.30
CA PRO A 115 14.93 6.34 -25.70
C PRO A 115 13.47 6.47 -26.13
N GLN A 116 12.54 6.49 -25.18
CA GLN A 116 11.10 6.64 -25.39
C GLN A 116 10.60 7.88 -24.67
N ALA A 117 10.51 9.00 -25.38
CA ALA A 117 10.11 10.31 -24.82
C ALA A 117 8.61 10.39 -24.49
N SER A 118 7.81 9.49 -24.98
CA SER A 118 6.36 9.41 -24.70
C SER A 118 5.91 7.97 -24.61
N PHE A 119 4.73 7.76 -24.05
CA PHE A 119 4.11 6.44 -23.99
C PHE A 119 2.62 6.53 -24.33
N PHE A 120 2.20 5.59 -25.15
CA PHE A 120 0.81 5.44 -25.57
C PHE A 120 0.17 4.28 -24.81
N TYR A 121 -1.03 4.53 -24.27
CA TYR A 121 -1.82 3.52 -23.57
C TYR A 121 -3.22 3.39 -24.17
N PRO A 122 -3.45 2.29 -24.87
CA PRO A 122 -4.76 1.94 -25.37
C PRO A 122 -5.59 1.20 -24.33
N SER A 123 -6.90 1.30 -24.47
CA SER A 123 -7.84 0.42 -23.78
C SER A 123 -8.99 0.07 -24.72
N VAL A 124 -9.49 -1.16 -24.62
CA VAL A 124 -10.66 -1.64 -25.31
C VAL A 124 -11.55 -2.39 -24.34
N GLY A 125 -12.84 -2.06 -24.30
CA GLY A 125 -13.83 -2.73 -23.48
C GLY A 125 -15.06 -3.12 -24.29
N LEU A 126 -15.58 -4.30 -24.00
CA LEU A 126 -16.84 -4.79 -24.56
C LEU A 126 -17.77 -5.13 -23.40
N SER A 127 -19.01 -4.65 -23.43
CA SER A 127 -20.03 -5.06 -22.49
C SER A 127 -21.35 -5.40 -23.18
N ALA A 128 -22.01 -6.44 -22.68
CA ALA A 128 -23.26 -6.94 -23.22
C ALA A 128 -24.30 -7.03 -22.09
N VAL A 129 -25.45 -6.39 -22.30
CA VAL A 129 -26.63 -6.49 -21.42
C VAL A 129 -27.45 -7.68 -21.90
N ILE A 130 -27.22 -8.83 -21.31
CA ILE A 130 -27.79 -10.11 -21.76
C ILE A 130 -29.32 -10.11 -21.63
N THR A 131 -29.86 -9.45 -20.61
CA THR A 131 -31.31 -9.32 -20.42
C THR A 131 -32.01 -8.54 -21.51
N GLU A 132 -31.30 -7.66 -22.22
CA GLU A 132 -31.83 -6.97 -23.40
C GLU A 132 -31.69 -7.79 -24.70
N MET A 133 -30.80 -8.80 -24.69
CA MET A 133 -30.49 -9.63 -25.87
C MET A 133 -31.33 -10.92 -25.90
N LEU A 134 -31.58 -11.49 -24.72
CA LEU A 134 -32.21 -12.80 -24.57
C LEU A 134 -33.34 -12.74 -23.55
N LYS A 135 -34.40 -13.50 -23.79
CA LYS A 135 -35.43 -13.71 -22.76
C LYS A 135 -34.89 -14.68 -21.73
N LEU A 136 -34.58 -14.17 -20.56
CA LEU A 136 -34.14 -14.94 -19.41
C LEU A 136 -35.36 -15.29 -18.52
N PRO A 137 -35.23 -16.25 -17.57
CA PRO A 137 -36.26 -16.52 -16.56
C PRO A 137 -36.60 -15.26 -15.75
N ASP A 138 -37.83 -15.11 -15.32
CA ASP A 138 -38.39 -13.94 -14.62
C ASP A 138 -37.66 -13.58 -13.31
N TRP A 139 -36.86 -14.47 -12.76
CA TRP A 139 -36.05 -14.22 -11.57
C TRP A 139 -34.71 -13.50 -11.88
N VAL A 140 -34.35 -13.35 -13.16
CA VAL A 140 -33.17 -12.59 -13.60
C VAL A 140 -33.64 -11.23 -14.11
N ASP A 141 -33.60 -10.21 -13.27
CA ASP A 141 -34.06 -8.86 -13.62
C ASP A 141 -33.05 -8.10 -14.48
N TYR A 142 -31.76 -8.37 -14.24
CA TYR A 142 -30.66 -7.74 -14.98
C TYR A 142 -29.45 -8.68 -15.03
N LEU A 143 -28.84 -8.77 -16.18
CA LEU A 143 -27.58 -9.49 -16.37
C LEU A 143 -26.72 -8.77 -17.42
N LYS A 144 -25.54 -8.34 -16.99
CA LYS A 144 -24.51 -7.72 -17.83
C LYS A 144 -23.19 -8.45 -17.69
N VAL A 145 -22.54 -8.72 -18.80
CA VAL A 145 -21.18 -9.26 -18.86
C VAL A 145 -20.29 -8.22 -19.49
N ARG A 146 -19.07 -8.07 -18.96
CA ARG A 146 -18.07 -7.16 -19.48
C ARG A 146 -16.72 -7.83 -19.59
N GLY A 147 -15.92 -7.42 -20.58
CA GLY A 147 -14.52 -7.78 -20.71
C GLY A 147 -13.74 -6.60 -21.22
N SER A 148 -12.53 -6.40 -20.74
CA SER A 148 -11.66 -5.32 -21.17
C SER A 148 -10.20 -5.71 -21.19
N PHE A 149 -9.47 -5.03 -22.06
CA PHE A 149 -8.03 -4.99 -22.08
C PHE A 149 -7.58 -3.54 -21.95
N SER A 150 -6.56 -3.30 -21.13
CA SER A 150 -5.91 -2.00 -21.02
C SER A 150 -4.40 -2.15 -20.90
N SER A 151 -3.69 -1.19 -21.49
CA SER A 151 -2.25 -1.06 -21.32
C SER A 151 -1.96 0.33 -20.76
N VAL A 152 -1.30 0.41 -19.60
CA VAL A 152 -1.02 1.68 -18.91
C VAL A 152 0.48 1.82 -18.73
N GLY A 153 1.01 3.02 -19.04
CA GLY A 153 2.40 3.37 -18.82
C GLY A 153 2.56 4.31 -17.61
N ASN A 154 3.67 4.16 -16.89
CA ASN A 154 4.08 5.10 -15.84
C ASN A 154 5.52 5.57 -16.11
N PRO A 155 5.81 6.87 -16.03
CA PRO A 155 7.18 7.35 -16.08
C PRO A 155 7.92 6.93 -14.80
N TYR A 156 9.23 6.75 -14.92
CA TYR A 156 10.10 6.56 -13.76
C TYR A 156 10.31 7.89 -13.01
N PRO A 157 10.82 7.86 -11.75
CA PRO A 157 11.13 9.07 -11.00
C PRO A 157 12.11 10.00 -11.74
N ARG A 158 11.96 11.31 -11.53
CA ARG A 158 12.82 12.33 -12.18
C ARG A 158 14.29 12.16 -11.84
N PHE A 159 15.17 12.63 -12.71
CA PHE A 159 16.63 12.66 -12.57
C PHE A 159 17.33 11.29 -12.49
N LEU A 160 16.69 10.20 -12.93
CA LEU A 160 17.34 8.89 -12.97
C LEU A 160 18.21 8.67 -14.18
N THR A 161 17.88 9.28 -15.32
CA THR A 161 18.55 9.06 -16.59
C THR A 161 19.65 10.08 -16.89
N TYR A 162 19.79 11.09 -16.04
CA TYR A 162 20.75 12.16 -16.26
C TYR A 162 21.52 12.46 -14.98
N PRO A 163 22.87 12.54 -15.05
CA PRO A 163 23.66 12.86 -13.86
C PRO A 163 23.35 14.27 -13.37
N THR A 164 23.08 14.38 -12.08
CA THR A 164 22.85 15.65 -11.40
C THR A 164 23.92 15.88 -10.35
N TYR A 165 24.25 17.13 -10.13
CA TYR A 165 25.19 17.55 -9.10
C TYR A 165 24.45 18.45 -8.11
N SER A 166 24.72 18.26 -6.83
CA SER A 166 24.26 19.14 -5.77
C SER A 166 25.43 19.88 -5.14
N TYR A 167 25.27 21.18 -4.92
CA TYR A 167 26.29 21.96 -4.23
C TYR A 167 26.14 21.86 -2.73
N ASP A 168 27.14 21.34 -2.03
CA ASP A 168 27.21 21.33 -0.57
C ASP A 168 27.86 22.63 -0.10
N ALA A 169 27.07 23.61 0.29
CA ALA A 169 27.54 24.93 0.75
C ALA A 169 28.41 24.84 2.01
N ASN A 170 28.30 23.77 2.83
CA ASN A 170 29.14 23.63 4.02
C ASN A 170 30.55 23.13 3.69
N LYS A 171 30.68 22.32 2.64
CA LYS A 171 31.97 21.82 2.15
C LYS A 171 32.53 22.66 1.02
N GLN A 172 31.72 23.59 0.50
CA GLN A 172 32.04 24.41 -0.69
C GLN A 172 32.44 23.54 -1.89
N ASP A 173 31.74 22.42 -2.06
CA ASP A 173 32.08 21.42 -3.05
C ASP A 173 30.82 20.89 -3.74
N TRP A 174 30.98 20.39 -4.97
CA TRP A 174 29.95 19.74 -5.75
C TRP A 174 29.95 18.25 -5.46
N LYS A 175 28.81 17.75 -5.06
CA LYS A 175 28.56 16.31 -4.91
C LYS A 175 27.88 15.76 -6.15
N SER A 176 28.43 14.70 -6.72
CA SER A 176 27.73 13.88 -7.71
C SER A 176 26.52 13.19 -7.07
N GLN A 177 25.56 12.83 -7.87
CA GLN A 177 24.46 11.97 -7.41
C GLN A 177 25.00 10.61 -6.96
N THR A 178 24.35 10.02 -5.98
CA THR A 178 24.68 8.70 -5.46
C THR A 178 24.13 7.55 -6.30
N ASN A 179 23.22 7.87 -7.23
CA ASN A 179 22.64 6.90 -8.13
C ASN A 179 23.46 6.81 -9.41
N TYR A 180 23.78 5.59 -9.88
CA TYR A 180 24.42 5.40 -11.18
C TYR A 180 23.49 5.88 -12.30
N PRO A 181 23.91 6.83 -13.17
CA PRO A 181 23.04 7.36 -14.21
C PRO A 181 22.91 6.36 -15.36
N ILE A 182 21.73 5.79 -15.51
CA ILE A 182 21.43 4.88 -16.62
C ILE A 182 20.74 5.67 -17.74
N GLY A 183 21.41 5.84 -18.85
CA GLY A 183 20.89 6.59 -20.00
C GLY A 183 19.73 5.93 -20.76
N LYS A 184 19.29 4.73 -20.41
CA LYS A 184 18.29 3.96 -21.14
C LYS A 184 17.27 3.34 -20.19
N LEU A 185 16.42 4.18 -19.60
CA LEU A 185 15.24 3.72 -18.88
C LEU A 185 13.99 3.91 -19.74
N TYR A 186 13.10 2.92 -19.70
CA TYR A 186 11.80 2.94 -20.35
C TYR A 186 10.68 3.19 -19.33
N PRO A 187 9.52 3.70 -19.74
CA PRO A 187 8.35 3.72 -18.85
C PRO A 187 7.98 2.30 -18.39
N GLU A 188 7.56 2.16 -17.14
CA GLU A 188 6.91 0.93 -16.70
C GLU A 188 5.60 0.76 -17.45
N ARG A 189 5.28 -0.47 -17.85
CA ARG A 189 4.06 -0.79 -18.58
C ARG A 189 3.29 -1.90 -17.88
N THR A 190 2.01 -1.68 -17.64
CA THR A 190 1.10 -2.69 -17.12
C THR A 190 0.03 -3.01 -18.15
N ASP A 191 -0.01 -4.26 -18.60
CA ASP A 191 -1.04 -4.82 -19.46
C ASP A 191 -2.02 -5.62 -18.60
N SER A 192 -3.32 -5.26 -18.65
CA SER A 192 -4.36 -5.83 -17.81
C SER A 192 -5.53 -6.37 -18.63
N TRP A 193 -6.01 -7.53 -18.26
CA TRP A 193 -7.26 -8.14 -18.73
C TRP A 193 -8.24 -8.20 -17.56
N GLU A 194 -9.47 -7.84 -17.81
CA GLU A 194 -10.55 -7.96 -16.83
C GLU A 194 -11.79 -8.58 -17.49
N VAL A 195 -12.44 -9.49 -16.77
CA VAL A 195 -13.76 -10.01 -17.11
C VAL A 195 -14.66 -9.85 -15.90
N GLY A 196 -15.84 -9.30 -16.10
CA GLY A 196 -16.79 -9.02 -15.02
C GLY A 196 -18.22 -9.38 -15.38
N LEU A 197 -19.00 -9.58 -14.33
CA LEU A 197 -20.42 -9.90 -14.37
C LEU A 197 -21.16 -9.01 -13.36
N ASP A 198 -22.28 -8.41 -13.78
CA ASP A 198 -23.22 -7.69 -12.91
C ASP A 198 -24.61 -8.31 -13.10
N ALA A 199 -25.23 -8.71 -12.01
CA ALA A 199 -26.57 -9.32 -12.04
C ALA A 199 -27.47 -8.72 -10.95
N THR A 200 -28.78 -8.58 -11.28
CA THR A 200 -29.85 -8.37 -10.30
C THR A 200 -30.81 -9.56 -10.39
N LEU A 201 -31.02 -10.21 -9.28
CA LEU A 201 -31.81 -11.44 -9.19
C LEU A 201 -32.93 -11.23 -8.18
N PHE A 202 -34.13 -11.76 -8.48
CA PHE A 202 -35.30 -11.70 -7.59
C PHE A 202 -35.60 -10.27 -7.11
N LYS A 203 -35.23 -9.24 -7.88
CA LYS A 203 -35.33 -7.79 -7.61
C LYS A 203 -34.48 -7.26 -6.46
N ASP A 204 -34.16 -8.11 -5.49
CA ASP A 204 -33.55 -7.72 -4.22
C ASP A 204 -32.06 -8.07 -4.10
N PHE A 205 -31.60 -9.07 -4.85
CA PHE A 205 -30.22 -9.51 -4.83
C PHE A 205 -29.42 -8.86 -5.97
N LYS A 206 -28.30 -8.22 -5.62
CA LYS A 206 -27.34 -7.68 -6.58
C LYS A 206 -26.01 -8.39 -6.41
N LEU A 207 -25.53 -8.96 -7.49
CA LEU A 207 -24.24 -9.63 -7.58
C LEU A 207 -23.35 -8.86 -8.55
N SER A 208 -22.16 -8.50 -8.14
CA SER A 208 -21.10 -8.01 -9.01
C SER A 208 -19.85 -8.84 -8.75
N GLY A 209 -19.18 -9.26 -9.81
CA GLY A 209 -17.94 -10.02 -9.71
C GLY A 209 -17.00 -9.67 -10.85
N SER A 210 -15.71 -9.62 -10.57
CA SER A 210 -14.69 -9.47 -11.60
C SER A 210 -13.46 -10.33 -11.32
N PHE A 211 -12.86 -10.82 -12.38
CA PHE A 211 -11.55 -11.43 -12.38
C PHE A 211 -10.62 -10.58 -13.22
N TYR A 212 -9.44 -10.28 -12.69
CA TYR A 212 -8.41 -9.54 -13.40
C TYR A 212 -7.08 -10.29 -13.44
N TYR A 213 -6.32 -9.99 -14.48
CA TYR A 213 -4.97 -10.51 -14.69
C TYR A 213 -4.11 -9.40 -15.28
N ALA A 214 -3.10 -8.96 -14.54
CA ALA A 214 -2.26 -7.83 -14.88
C ALA A 214 -0.78 -8.22 -14.86
N ASN A 215 -0.04 -7.80 -15.89
CA ASN A 215 1.40 -7.98 -16.02
C ASN A 215 2.07 -6.62 -16.08
N THR A 216 3.01 -6.36 -15.19
CA THR A 216 3.83 -5.15 -15.17
C THR A 216 5.22 -5.49 -15.67
N TYR A 217 5.63 -4.83 -16.74
CA TYR A 217 6.93 -4.95 -17.40
C TYR A 217 7.78 -3.73 -17.14
N ASN A 218 9.09 -3.85 -17.32
CA ASN A 218 10.07 -2.79 -17.09
C ASN A 218 10.00 -2.24 -15.67
N GLN A 219 9.63 -3.07 -14.69
CA GLN A 219 9.60 -2.61 -13.31
C GLN A 219 11.01 -2.23 -12.86
N THR A 220 11.13 -1.07 -12.25
CA THR A 220 12.40 -0.51 -11.82
C THR A 220 12.78 -1.05 -10.45
N PHE A 221 13.94 -1.69 -10.37
CA PHE A 221 14.57 -2.09 -9.12
C PHE A 221 15.84 -1.27 -8.88
N ASP A 222 16.23 -1.09 -7.62
CA ASP A 222 17.36 -0.27 -7.21
C ASP A 222 18.42 -1.06 -6.40
N PRO A 223 19.06 -2.10 -6.99
CA PRO A 223 20.13 -2.85 -6.31
C PRO A 223 21.25 -1.92 -5.90
N ARG A 224 21.78 -2.14 -4.69
CA ARG A 224 22.93 -1.40 -4.20
C ARG A 224 24.21 -1.85 -4.91
N LEU A 225 25.05 -0.89 -5.22
CA LEU A 225 26.38 -1.13 -5.75
C LEU A 225 27.41 -1.22 -4.62
N PRO A 226 28.55 -1.92 -4.85
CA PRO A 226 29.69 -1.86 -3.95
C PRO A 226 30.18 -0.42 -3.78
N VAL A 227 30.60 -0.04 -2.57
CA VAL A 227 31.13 1.32 -2.26
C VAL A 227 32.30 1.70 -3.19
N SER A 228 33.06 0.71 -3.65
CA SER A 228 34.17 0.92 -4.62
C SER A 228 33.73 1.45 -5.99
N SER A 229 32.44 1.36 -6.33
CA SER A 229 31.90 1.94 -7.57
C SER A 229 31.74 3.47 -7.53
N GLY A 230 31.79 4.06 -6.35
CA GLY A 230 31.49 5.48 -6.14
C GLY A 230 30.01 5.83 -6.19
N TYR A 231 29.13 4.84 -6.35
CA TYR A 231 27.67 4.99 -6.37
C TYR A 231 27.03 4.07 -5.34
N ASP A 232 25.88 4.49 -4.82
CA ASP A 232 25.11 3.69 -3.85
C ASP A 232 24.17 2.70 -4.53
N LYS A 233 23.55 3.11 -5.65
CA LYS A 233 22.47 2.39 -6.30
C LYS A 233 22.60 2.39 -7.82
N LEU A 234 22.16 1.29 -8.41
CA LEU A 234 21.94 1.13 -9.85
C LEU A 234 20.43 0.90 -10.07
N TYR A 235 19.83 1.65 -10.98
CA TYR A 235 18.45 1.37 -11.38
C TYR A 235 18.44 0.38 -12.54
N VAL A 236 17.72 -0.72 -12.40
CA VAL A 236 17.61 -1.78 -13.41
C VAL A 236 16.14 -1.96 -13.76
N GLN A 237 15.84 -2.02 -15.04
CA GLN A 237 14.48 -2.16 -15.58
C GLN A 237 14.36 -3.43 -16.41
N THR A 238 14.23 -4.56 -15.75
CA THR A 238 13.96 -5.83 -16.43
C THR A 238 12.86 -6.61 -15.71
N GLY A 239 12.36 -6.08 -14.59
CA GLY A 239 11.40 -6.77 -13.76
C GLY A 239 10.06 -7.04 -14.45
N TYR A 240 9.58 -8.27 -14.26
CA TYR A 240 8.26 -8.70 -14.67
C TYR A 240 7.50 -9.20 -13.45
N VAL A 241 6.43 -8.48 -13.10
CA VAL A 241 5.57 -8.80 -11.94
C VAL A 241 4.16 -9.03 -12.42
N ARG A 242 3.55 -10.08 -11.92
CA ARG A 242 2.19 -10.49 -12.24
C ARG A 242 1.28 -10.29 -11.02
N ASN A 243 0.10 -9.76 -11.27
CA ASN A 243 -0.98 -9.70 -10.32
C ASN A 243 -2.24 -10.29 -10.94
N TYR A 244 -2.91 -11.17 -10.22
CA TYR A 244 -4.23 -11.65 -10.61
C TYR A 244 -5.11 -11.85 -9.40
N GLY A 245 -6.39 -11.61 -9.57
CA GLY A 245 -7.30 -11.64 -8.46
C GLY A 245 -8.75 -11.73 -8.86
N PHE A 246 -9.56 -11.91 -7.84
CA PHE A 246 -11.00 -11.99 -7.93
C PHE A 246 -11.62 -11.04 -6.91
N GLU A 247 -12.61 -10.29 -7.36
CA GLU A 247 -13.43 -9.40 -6.52
C GLU A 247 -14.89 -9.75 -6.68
N ALA A 248 -15.62 -9.75 -5.59
CA ALA A 248 -17.06 -10.03 -5.60
C ALA A 248 -17.80 -9.17 -4.58
N MET A 249 -18.99 -8.75 -4.92
CA MET A 249 -19.95 -8.10 -4.04
C MET A 249 -21.31 -8.77 -4.20
N LEU A 250 -21.89 -9.16 -3.08
CA LEU A 250 -23.28 -9.63 -3.00
C LEU A 250 -24.04 -8.68 -2.09
N SER A 251 -25.09 -8.05 -2.61
CA SER A 251 -25.95 -7.15 -1.84
C SER A 251 -27.37 -7.67 -1.87
N TYR A 252 -28.05 -7.51 -0.76
CA TYR A 252 -29.47 -7.79 -0.59
C TYR A 252 -30.13 -6.58 0.03
N GLY A 253 -31.29 -6.15 -0.48
CA GLY A 253 -32.05 -5.05 0.08
C GLY A 253 -33.53 -5.28 -0.09
N HIS A 254 -34.26 -5.33 1.03
CA HIS A 254 -35.71 -5.52 1.02
C HIS A 254 -36.42 -4.73 2.12
N ARG A 255 -37.68 -4.37 1.85
CA ARG A 255 -38.56 -3.71 2.82
C ARG A 255 -39.82 -4.53 3.05
N TRP A 256 -40.06 -4.87 4.31
CA TRP A 256 -41.30 -5.50 4.79
C TRP A 256 -42.10 -4.47 5.60
N GLY A 257 -42.99 -3.73 4.93
CA GLY A 257 -43.71 -2.63 5.56
C GLY A 257 -42.76 -1.54 6.10
N ASP A 258 -42.77 -1.34 7.41
CA ASP A 258 -41.92 -0.34 8.09
C ASP A 258 -40.49 -0.84 8.34
N PHE A 259 -40.23 -2.13 8.20
CA PHE A 259 -38.90 -2.71 8.43
C PHE A 259 -38.14 -2.80 7.10
N GLY A 260 -36.95 -2.23 7.06
CA GLY A 260 -36.00 -2.37 5.95
C GLY A 260 -34.71 -3.03 6.41
N TRP A 261 -34.17 -3.91 5.58
CA TRP A 261 -32.87 -4.54 5.76
C TRP A 261 -32.07 -4.43 4.47
N ASP A 262 -30.87 -3.85 4.59
CA ASP A 262 -29.87 -3.80 3.53
C ASP A 262 -28.60 -4.50 4.04
N SER A 263 -28.11 -5.48 3.27
CA SER A 263 -26.91 -6.25 3.59
C SER A 263 -25.99 -6.27 2.37
N SER A 264 -24.70 -6.05 2.58
CA SER A 264 -23.71 -6.12 1.50
C SER A 264 -22.47 -6.87 2.00
N PHE A 265 -22.11 -7.91 1.28
CA PHE A 265 -20.89 -8.68 1.51
C PHE A 265 -19.92 -8.43 0.36
N THR A 266 -18.67 -8.09 0.69
CA THR A 266 -17.59 -7.92 -0.29
C THR A 266 -16.45 -8.89 0.00
N PHE A 267 -15.87 -9.39 -1.06
CA PHE A 267 -14.71 -10.26 -1.06
C PHE A 267 -13.70 -9.76 -2.08
N SER A 268 -12.43 -9.70 -1.70
CA SER A 268 -11.33 -9.46 -2.65
C SER A 268 -10.14 -10.36 -2.32
N ALA A 269 -9.55 -10.94 -3.35
CA ALA A 269 -8.34 -11.74 -3.25
C ALA A 269 -7.39 -11.37 -4.39
N ASN A 270 -6.13 -11.11 -4.06
CA ASN A 270 -5.07 -10.85 -5.03
C ASN A 270 -3.89 -11.76 -4.79
N LYS A 271 -3.33 -12.31 -5.86
CA LYS A 271 -2.03 -12.98 -5.84
C LYS A 271 -1.04 -12.15 -6.63
N ASN A 272 0.02 -11.73 -5.95
CA ASN A 272 1.18 -11.09 -6.52
C ASN A 272 2.27 -12.15 -6.75
N GLU A 273 3.00 -12.06 -7.86
CA GLU A 273 4.08 -12.99 -8.22
C GLU A 273 5.17 -12.24 -8.96
N ILE A 274 6.39 -12.35 -8.49
CA ILE A 274 7.58 -11.89 -9.20
C ILE A 274 7.94 -13.00 -10.18
N VAL A 275 7.71 -12.76 -11.47
CA VAL A 275 7.98 -13.74 -12.53
C VAL A 275 9.45 -13.68 -12.93
N GLU A 276 10.01 -12.47 -12.98
CA GLU A 276 11.42 -12.24 -13.38
C GLU A 276 11.91 -10.97 -12.68
N LEU A 277 13.13 -10.99 -12.16
CA LEU A 277 13.76 -9.81 -11.55
C LEU A 277 14.66 -9.09 -12.55
N VAL A 278 15.83 -9.66 -12.83
CA VAL A 278 16.81 -9.09 -13.76
C VAL A 278 17.34 -10.21 -14.64
N LYS A 279 17.06 -10.11 -15.92
CA LYS A 279 17.53 -11.09 -16.90
C LYS A 279 18.21 -10.41 -18.07
N ASP A 280 19.35 -10.95 -18.44
CA ASP A 280 20.15 -10.53 -19.60
C ASP A 280 20.47 -9.02 -19.60
N TYR A 281 20.58 -8.42 -18.41
CA TYR A 281 20.95 -7.02 -18.29
C TYR A 281 22.41 -6.81 -18.67
N VAL A 282 22.65 -6.06 -19.74
CA VAL A 282 24.01 -5.71 -20.19
C VAL A 282 24.42 -4.38 -19.56
N HIS A 283 25.44 -4.41 -18.72
CA HIS A 283 25.98 -3.21 -18.11
C HIS A 283 26.57 -2.28 -19.18
N PRO A 284 26.12 -1.00 -19.26
CA PRO A 284 26.43 -0.13 -20.39
C PRO A 284 27.93 0.18 -20.58
N GLU A 285 28.73 0.18 -19.51
CA GLU A 285 30.15 0.48 -19.59
C GLU A 285 31.03 -0.76 -19.74
N THR A 286 30.67 -1.84 -19.06
CA THR A 286 31.53 -3.04 -19.05
C THR A 286 31.11 -4.07 -20.12
N GLY A 287 29.95 -3.95 -20.72
CA GLY A 287 29.37 -4.91 -21.65
C GLY A 287 29.04 -6.27 -21.01
N LYS A 288 29.18 -6.40 -19.69
CA LYS A 288 28.96 -7.67 -18.99
C LYS A 288 27.47 -7.89 -18.76
N THR A 289 27.00 -9.10 -19.04
CA THR A 289 25.61 -9.51 -18.79
C THR A 289 25.46 -9.96 -17.33
N TYR A 290 24.39 -9.47 -16.70
CA TYR A 290 24.00 -9.84 -15.34
C TYR A 290 22.60 -10.45 -15.34
N ASN A 291 22.46 -11.50 -14.53
CA ASN A 291 21.19 -12.12 -14.17
C ASN A 291 21.06 -12.09 -12.65
N VAL A 292 19.92 -11.66 -12.13
CA VAL A 292 19.65 -11.58 -10.70
C VAL A 292 18.30 -12.22 -10.45
N ASP A 293 18.30 -13.35 -9.79
CA ASP A 293 17.12 -14.13 -9.36
C ASP A 293 16.68 -13.81 -7.93
N LYS A 294 17.50 -13.04 -7.20
CA LYS A 294 17.28 -12.63 -5.82
C LYS A 294 17.81 -11.22 -5.57
N LEU A 295 16.95 -10.36 -5.02
CA LEU A 295 17.31 -8.99 -4.64
C LEU A 295 16.92 -8.71 -3.19
N GLU A 296 17.90 -8.49 -2.32
CA GLU A 296 17.67 -8.01 -0.96
C GLU A 296 17.46 -6.49 -0.97
N LEU A 297 16.29 -6.06 -0.51
CA LEU A 297 16.00 -4.65 -0.30
C LEU A 297 16.64 -4.22 1.03
N LYS A 298 17.68 -3.38 0.96
CA LYS A 298 18.28 -2.84 2.17
C LYS A 298 17.40 -1.74 2.74
N THR A 299 17.00 -1.91 3.98
CA THR A 299 16.45 -0.83 4.79
C THR A 299 17.56 0.19 5.04
N ASP A 300 17.23 1.48 5.06
CA ASP A 300 18.19 2.52 5.43
C ASP A 300 18.79 2.18 6.79
N GLU A 301 20.11 2.13 6.84
CA GLU A 301 20.84 1.83 8.07
C GLU A 301 20.38 2.80 9.17
N GLY A 302 19.89 2.24 10.28
CA GLY A 302 19.44 2.97 11.46
C GLY A 302 17.94 3.19 11.59
N ARG A 303 17.09 2.75 10.68
CA ARG A 303 15.63 2.85 10.81
C ARG A 303 14.94 1.61 11.37
N GLY A 304 15.66 0.76 12.09
CA GLY A 304 15.07 -0.11 13.08
C GLY A 304 14.26 -1.31 12.61
N PHE A 305 14.47 -1.79 11.39
CA PHE A 305 13.85 -3.05 10.97
C PHE A 305 14.67 -4.27 11.42
N GLY A 306 15.76 -4.04 12.09
CA GLY A 306 16.56 -5.09 12.68
C GLY A 306 17.04 -6.10 11.66
N LYS A 307 16.81 -7.36 11.98
CA LYS A 307 17.23 -8.52 11.17
C LYS A 307 16.16 -8.98 10.18
N ALA A 308 14.99 -8.30 10.11
CA ALA A 308 13.94 -8.57 9.14
C ALA A 308 14.25 -7.89 7.81
N LYS A 309 14.16 -8.62 6.70
CA LYS A 309 14.58 -8.19 5.38
C LYS A 309 13.50 -8.53 4.34
N PHE A 310 13.18 -7.56 3.47
CA PHE A 310 12.42 -7.87 2.27
C PHE A 310 13.38 -8.41 1.21
N ILE A 311 13.14 -9.63 0.78
CA ILE A 311 13.91 -10.26 -0.27
C ILE A 311 12.97 -10.57 -1.43
N LEU A 312 13.19 -9.87 -2.54
CA LEU A 312 12.54 -10.17 -3.79
C LEU A 312 13.20 -11.38 -4.42
N LYS A 313 12.41 -12.37 -4.80
CA LYS A 313 12.88 -13.62 -5.39
C LYS A 313 11.92 -14.07 -6.48
N GLU A 314 12.42 -14.62 -7.57
CA GLU A 314 11.58 -15.20 -8.60
C GLU A 314 10.68 -16.30 -8.01
N GLY A 315 9.40 -16.30 -8.39
CA GLY A 315 8.35 -17.14 -7.81
C GLY A 315 7.83 -16.68 -6.44
N GLY A 316 8.43 -15.64 -5.85
CA GLY A 316 7.98 -15.00 -4.61
C GLY A 316 7.01 -13.84 -4.85
N THR A 317 6.75 -13.07 -3.79
CA THR A 317 5.91 -11.88 -3.81
C THR A 317 6.71 -10.62 -3.46
N LEU A 318 6.20 -9.45 -3.83
CA LEU A 318 6.80 -8.16 -3.44
C LEU A 318 6.77 -7.93 -1.92
N GLY A 319 5.95 -8.68 -1.19
CA GLY A 319 5.81 -8.58 0.26
C GLY A 319 6.49 -9.70 1.05
N ASP A 320 7.35 -10.49 0.44
CA ASP A 320 8.01 -11.60 1.13
C ASP A 320 9.07 -11.10 2.12
N LEU A 321 8.90 -11.47 3.38
CA LEU A 321 9.77 -11.13 4.49
C LEU A 321 10.66 -12.33 4.86
N TYR A 322 11.94 -12.09 5.05
CA TYR A 322 12.95 -13.07 5.39
C TYR A 322 13.82 -12.59 6.55
N THR A 323 14.59 -13.51 7.10
CA THR A 323 15.70 -13.20 8.00
C THR A 323 16.88 -14.13 7.71
N HIS A 324 18.10 -13.69 8.04
CA HIS A 324 19.30 -14.53 8.07
C HIS A 324 19.69 -14.89 9.52
N ALA A 325 18.92 -14.41 10.49
CA ALA A 325 19.20 -14.59 11.90
C ALA A 325 18.23 -15.57 12.55
N ASP A 326 18.78 -16.48 13.35
CA ASP A 326 18.01 -17.38 14.21
C ASP A 326 18.85 -17.74 15.44
N LEU A 327 18.28 -18.48 16.38
CA LEU A 327 19.05 -19.14 17.42
C LEU A 327 19.88 -20.28 16.83
N LYS A 328 21.08 -20.47 17.36
CA LYS A 328 21.95 -21.57 16.96
C LYS A 328 21.29 -22.91 17.27
N ARG A 329 21.25 -23.81 16.27
CA ARG A 329 20.62 -25.13 16.37
C ARG A 329 21.61 -26.25 16.09
N ASP A 330 21.34 -27.44 16.66
CA ASP A 330 22.03 -28.67 16.32
C ASP A 330 21.52 -29.24 14.96
N ILE A 331 22.09 -30.35 14.53
CA ILE A 331 21.72 -31.03 13.29
C ILE A 331 20.27 -31.58 13.30
N ASN A 332 19.68 -31.75 14.48
CA ASN A 332 18.32 -32.23 14.68
C ASN A 332 17.32 -31.06 14.77
N GLY A 333 17.80 -29.80 14.66
CA GLY A 333 16.96 -28.59 14.75
C GLY A 333 16.70 -28.10 16.18
N ASN A 334 17.28 -28.74 17.22
CA ASN A 334 17.15 -28.28 18.60
C ASN A 334 17.99 -27.03 18.82
N ILE A 335 17.48 -26.09 19.62
CA ILE A 335 18.24 -24.91 20.03
C ILE A 335 19.38 -25.34 20.93
N LEU A 336 20.61 -24.91 20.61
CA LEU A 336 21.78 -25.17 21.44
C LEU A 336 21.78 -24.28 22.67
N ILE A 337 21.96 -24.89 23.81
CA ILE A 337 22.16 -24.24 25.11
C ILE A 337 23.59 -24.49 25.50
N ASP A 338 24.34 -23.45 25.88
CA ASP A 338 25.72 -23.57 26.33
C ASP A 338 25.81 -24.11 27.76
N ASP A 339 27.04 -24.36 28.22
CA ASP A 339 27.30 -24.90 29.55
C ASP A 339 26.88 -23.97 30.70
N SER A 340 26.65 -22.69 30.39
CA SER A 340 26.13 -21.67 31.31
C SER A 340 24.61 -21.59 31.30
N GLY A 341 23.91 -22.39 30.49
CA GLY A 341 22.45 -22.40 30.36
C GLY A 341 21.89 -21.30 29.46
N ASN A 342 22.71 -20.69 28.61
CA ASN A 342 22.29 -19.60 27.73
C ASN A 342 22.13 -20.08 26.27
N VAL A 343 21.30 -19.31 25.50
CA VAL A 343 21.16 -19.50 24.06
C VAL A 343 22.02 -18.48 23.31
N THR A 344 22.35 -18.79 22.05
CA THR A 344 23.17 -17.90 21.20
C THR A 344 22.46 -17.65 19.89
N ALA A 345 22.40 -16.39 19.45
CA ALA A 345 21.91 -16.01 18.13
C ALA A 345 23.04 -16.06 17.09
N ILE A 346 22.68 -16.40 15.85
CA ILE A 346 23.56 -16.35 14.67
C ILE A 346 22.91 -15.50 13.58
N ASP A 347 23.73 -14.81 12.77
CA ASP A 347 23.29 -13.93 11.67
C ASP A 347 23.52 -14.54 10.28
N ASN A 348 23.92 -15.79 10.21
CA ASN A 348 24.23 -16.52 8.98
C ASN A 348 23.49 -17.86 8.86
N ALA A 349 22.27 -17.92 9.36
CA ALA A 349 21.43 -19.13 9.31
C ALA A 349 20.88 -19.43 7.89
N GLY A 350 21.24 -18.60 6.90
CA GLY A 350 20.69 -18.69 5.54
C GLY A 350 19.38 -17.91 5.38
N ASP A 351 18.75 -18.03 4.20
CA ASP A 351 17.48 -17.35 3.93
C ASP A 351 16.32 -18.09 4.61
N ILE A 352 15.85 -17.60 5.73
CA ILE A 352 14.66 -18.11 6.42
C ILE A 352 13.46 -17.26 5.99
N LYS A 353 12.53 -17.82 5.21
CA LYS A 353 11.28 -17.14 4.81
C LYS A 353 10.33 -17.12 5.99
N LEU A 354 9.93 -15.93 6.44
CA LEU A 354 8.95 -15.73 7.51
C LEU A 354 7.52 -15.79 6.97
N GLY A 355 7.31 -15.31 5.75
CA GLY A 355 6.03 -15.27 5.06
C GLY A 355 5.91 -14.04 4.17
N SER A 356 4.69 -13.79 3.67
CA SER A 356 4.36 -12.56 2.93
C SER A 356 3.52 -11.63 3.81
N VAL A 357 3.80 -10.34 3.80
CA VAL A 357 2.99 -9.32 4.47
C VAL A 357 1.67 -9.04 3.73
N LEU A 358 1.54 -9.52 2.49
CA LEU A 358 0.33 -9.34 1.69
C LEU A 358 -0.79 -10.27 2.19
N PRO A 359 -2.03 -9.78 2.30
CA PRO A 359 -3.17 -10.62 2.63
C PRO A 359 -3.49 -11.58 1.47
N LYS A 360 -4.05 -12.73 1.80
CA LYS A 360 -4.61 -13.67 0.81
C LYS A 360 -6.00 -13.24 0.35
N ALA A 361 -6.79 -12.68 1.28
CA ALA A 361 -8.11 -12.13 0.98
C ALA A 361 -8.51 -11.07 2.02
N ASN A 362 -9.37 -10.15 1.60
CA ASN A 362 -10.07 -9.21 2.46
C ASN A 362 -11.58 -9.40 2.29
N LEU A 363 -12.31 -9.30 3.39
CA LEU A 363 -13.76 -9.43 3.43
C LEU A 363 -14.35 -8.26 4.21
N ALA A 364 -15.53 -7.83 3.80
CA ALA A 364 -16.33 -6.92 4.59
C ALA A 364 -17.81 -7.30 4.49
N TRP A 365 -18.50 -7.18 5.60
CA TRP A 365 -19.93 -7.44 5.68
C TRP A 365 -20.61 -6.29 6.38
N ASN A 366 -21.33 -5.50 5.60
CA ASN A 366 -22.10 -4.35 6.05
C ASN A 366 -23.57 -4.73 6.16
N ASN A 367 -24.21 -4.34 7.26
CA ASN A 367 -25.64 -4.51 7.49
C ASN A 367 -26.24 -3.20 7.98
N SER A 368 -27.39 -2.87 7.46
CA SER A 368 -28.18 -1.71 7.85
C SER A 368 -29.64 -2.12 8.03
N PHE A 369 -30.22 -1.69 9.12
CA PHE A 369 -31.60 -1.96 9.51
C PHE A 369 -32.33 -0.65 9.72
N SER A 370 -33.57 -0.58 9.27
CA SER A 370 -34.44 0.57 9.51
C SER A 370 -35.81 0.12 9.97
N TYR A 371 -36.36 0.78 11.02
CA TYR A 371 -37.71 0.49 11.52
C TYR A 371 -38.29 1.76 12.16
N LYS A 372 -39.38 2.27 11.59
CA LYS A 372 -40.17 3.43 12.13
C LYS A 372 -39.30 4.62 12.58
N GLY A 373 -38.29 4.99 11.79
CA GLY A 373 -37.38 6.08 12.08
C GLY A 373 -36.11 5.66 12.85
N ILE A 374 -36.08 4.48 13.46
CA ILE A 374 -34.83 3.91 14.02
C ILE A 374 -34.00 3.41 12.85
N ASN A 375 -32.71 3.72 12.85
CA ASN A 375 -31.72 3.16 11.96
C ASN A 375 -30.57 2.57 12.78
N ALA A 376 -30.09 1.40 12.42
CA ALA A 376 -28.98 0.73 13.07
C ALA A 376 -28.18 -0.03 12.04
N GLY A 377 -26.88 -0.16 12.24
CA GLY A 377 -26.05 -0.93 11.34
C GLY A 377 -24.71 -1.29 11.94
N PHE A 378 -24.04 -2.22 11.28
CA PHE A 378 -22.69 -2.61 11.63
C PHE A 378 -21.88 -3.01 10.39
N LEU A 379 -20.58 -2.85 10.49
CA LEU A 379 -19.59 -3.27 9.51
C LEU A 379 -18.60 -4.23 10.19
N LEU A 380 -18.57 -5.47 9.74
CA LEU A 380 -17.52 -6.42 10.05
C LEU A 380 -16.49 -6.42 8.93
N THR A 381 -15.20 -6.42 9.29
CA THR A 381 -14.10 -6.56 8.33
C THR A 381 -13.19 -7.70 8.77
N ALA A 382 -12.68 -8.45 7.78
CA ALA A 382 -11.71 -9.49 8.02
C ALA A 382 -10.57 -9.40 7.01
N ARG A 383 -9.35 -9.56 7.51
CA ARG A 383 -8.14 -9.76 6.71
C ARG A 383 -7.68 -11.19 6.93
N LEU A 384 -7.56 -11.95 5.86
CA LEU A 384 -7.13 -13.34 5.89
C LEU A 384 -5.70 -13.47 5.36
N GLY A 385 -4.84 -14.08 6.16
CA GLY A 385 -3.42 -14.25 5.81
C GLY A 385 -2.60 -12.97 5.96
N GLY A 386 -1.37 -13.06 5.49
CA GLY A 386 -0.35 -12.05 5.75
C GLY A 386 0.33 -12.24 7.10
N ILE A 387 1.50 -11.65 7.22
CA ILE A 387 2.27 -11.58 8.47
C ILE A 387 2.56 -10.12 8.84
N VAL A 388 2.87 -9.91 10.10
CA VAL A 388 3.37 -8.65 10.65
C VAL A 388 4.56 -8.95 11.55
N TYR A 389 5.64 -8.21 11.37
CA TYR A 389 6.81 -8.27 12.26
C TYR A 389 6.75 -7.09 13.24
N SER A 390 6.95 -7.37 14.54
CA SER A 390 6.91 -6.34 15.58
C SER A 390 8.25 -6.20 16.30
N ALA A 391 8.95 -5.13 15.99
CA ALA A 391 10.09 -4.69 16.78
C ALA A 391 9.65 -4.11 18.13
N THR A 392 8.44 -3.54 18.21
CA THR A 392 7.86 -3.03 19.47
C THR A 392 7.77 -4.14 20.50
N GLN A 393 7.23 -5.31 20.14
CA GLN A 393 7.11 -6.45 21.04
C GLN A 393 8.48 -6.96 21.48
N ALA A 394 9.48 -6.95 20.57
CA ALA A 394 10.84 -7.30 20.93
C ALA A 394 11.39 -6.36 22.01
N TYR A 395 11.21 -5.06 21.89
CA TYR A 395 11.67 -4.13 22.93
C TYR A 395 10.91 -4.31 24.26
N LEU A 396 9.61 -4.60 24.23
CA LEU A 396 8.85 -4.89 25.45
C LEU A 396 9.38 -6.15 26.16
N ASP A 397 9.74 -7.18 25.40
CA ASP A 397 10.33 -8.40 25.93
C ASP A 397 11.74 -8.15 26.47
N LEU A 398 12.58 -7.40 25.76
CA LEU A 398 13.95 -7.06 26.13
C LEU A 398 13.99 -6.35 27.50
N TYR A 399 13.05 -5.43 27.73
CA TYR A 399 12.95 -4.70 29.00
C TYR A 399 12.09 -5.41 30.05
N GLY A 400 11.57 -6.60 29.75
CA GLY A 400 10.81 -7.41 30.67
C GLY A 400 9.45 -6.85 31.07
N VAL A 401 8.85 -5.99 30.23
CA VAL A 401 7.59 -5.30 30.52
C VAL A 401 6.38 -5.86 29.75
N SER A 402 6.58 -6.93 28.97
CA SER A 402 5.51 -7.63 28.28
C SER A 402 4.85 -8.71 29.13
N GLU A 403 3.61 -9.10 28.79
CA GLU A 403 2.95 -10.26 29.41
C GLU A 403 3.76 -11.54 29.19
N THR A 404 4.37 -11.73 28.01
CA THR A 404 5.17 -12.90 27.66
C THR A 404 6.39 -13.02 28.57
N SER A 405 7.12 -11.92 28.76
CA SER A 405 8.29 -11.91 29.63
C SER A 405 7.90 -12.05 31.12
N ALA A 406 6.76 -11.51 31.54
CA ALA A 406 6.21 -11.71 32.89
C ALA A 406 5.88 -13.19 33.11
N ALA A 407 5.12 -13.81 32.21
CA ALA A 407 4.78 -15.23 32.30
C ALA A 407 6.02 -16.15 32.34
N ALA A 408 7.07 -15.81 31.59
CA ALA A 408 8.32 -16.57 31.64
C ALA A 408 9.02 -16.47 33.01
N ARG A 409 8.99 -15.30 33.65
CA ARG A 409 9.51 -15.12 35.03
C ARG A 409 8.69 -15.91 36.05
N ASP A 410 7.35 -15.84 35.95
CA ASP A 410 6.45 -16.56 36.86
C ASP A 410 6.59 -18.09 36.70
N ALA A 411 6.87 -18.57 35.49
CA ALA A 411 7.15 -19.99 35.21
C ALA A 411 8.56 -20.44 35.64
N GLY A 412 9.39 -19.52 36.15
CA GLY A 412 10.76 -19.80 36.56
C GLY A 412 11.75 -19.99 35.42
N GLY A 413 11.39 -19.69 34.18
CA GLY A 413 12.26 -19.81 33.00
C GLY A 413 11.51 -19.96 31.69
N VAL A 414 12.26 -19.87 30.60
CA VAL A 414 11.78 -20.16 29.25
C VAL A 414 12.08 -21.62 28.91
N TRP A 415 11.06 -22.39 28.57
CA TRP A 415 11.23 -23.78 28.15
C TRP A 415 11.82 -23.87 26.76
N ILE A 416 12.95 -24.50 26.62
CA ILE A 416 13.66 -24.75 25.36
C ILE A 416 13.70 -26.25 25.08
N ASN A 417 13.36 -26.63 23.85
CA ASN A 417 13.34 -28.04 23.40
C ASN A 417 12.48 -28.98 24.29
N GLY A 418 11.53 -28.40 25.06
CA GLY A 418 10.67 -29.15 25.97
C GLY A 418 11.37 -29.77 27.17
N ARG A 419 12.65 -29.46 27.43
CA ARG A 419 13.47 -30.12 28.44
C ARG A 419 14.27 -29.21 29.37
N SER A 420 14.58 -28.00 28.93
CA SER A 420 15.50 -27.13 29.65
C SER A 420 14.85 -25.76 29.90
N HIS A 421 15.05 -25.24 31.12
CA HIS A 421 14.68 -23.87 31.47
C HIS A 421 15.89 -22.98 31.25
N VAL A 422 15.72 -21.93 30.47
CA VAL A 422 16.70 -20.85 30.31
C VAL A 422 16.22 -19.65 31.12
N ASN A 423 17.14 -18.93 31.76
CA ASN A 423 16.81 -17.71 32.50
C ASN A 423 16.08 -16.71 31.57
N PRO A 424 14.90 -16.17 31.96
CA PRO A 424 14.12 -15.29 31.09
C PRO A 424 14.89 -14.05 30.64
N GLN A 425 15.66 -13.43 31.53
CA GLN A 425 16.43 -12.24 31.20
C GLN A 425 17.48 -12.56 30.12
N SER A 426 18.33 -13.57 30.36
CA SER A 426 19.38 -13.95 29.40
C SER A 426 18.79 -14.43 28.07
N PHE A 427 17.62 -15.09 28.08
CA PHE A 427 16.92 -15.47 26.86
C PHE A 427 16.47 -14.26 26.05
N TYR A 428 15.76 -13.31 26.68
CA TYR A 428 15.26 -12.13 25.99
C TYR A 428 16.35 -11.13 25.61
N GLU A 429 17.45 -11.06 26.35
CA GLU A 429 18.65 -10.31 25.94
C GLU A 429 19.24 -10.82 24.61
N VAL A 430 19.10 -12.09 24.30
CA VAL A 430 19.55 -12.67 23.03
C VAL A 430 18.45 -12.54 21.95
N VAL A 431 17.23 -12.98 22.26
CA VAL A 431 16.16 -13.11 21.26
C VAL A 431 15.57 -11.74 20.87
N ALA A 432 15.54 -10.80 21.81
CA ALA A 432 14.89 -9.50 21.63
C ALA A 432 15.87 -8.35 21.34
N SER A 433 17.20 -8.59 21.41
CA SER A 433 18.18 -7.54 21.11
C SER A 433 18.13 -7.07 19.65
N GLN A 434 18.57 -5.84 19.39
CA GLN A 434 18.64 -5.26 18.05
C GLN A 434 17.32 -5.37 17.27
N SER A 435 16.19 -5.05 17.91
CA SER A 435 14.83 -5.16 17.38
C SER A 435 14.28 -6.59 17.31
N GLY A 436 14.99 -7.57 17.81
CA GLY A 436 14.59 -8.96 17.97
C GLY A 436 14.90 -9.86 16.77
N LEU A 437 14.93 -11.16 17.06
CA LEU A 437 15.01 -12.20 16.02
C LEU A 437 13.64 -12.30 15.32
N PRO A 438 13.55 -12.08 14.00
CA PRO A 438 12.27 -12.05 13.30
C PRO A 438 11.48 -13.36 13.37
N THR A 439 12.15 -14.50 13.56
CA THR A 439 11.49 -15.79 13.76
C THR A 439 10.61 -15.83 15.01
N TYR A 440 10.92 -15.02 16.02
CA TYR A 440 10.18 -14.93 17.29
C TYR A 440 9.15 -13.81 17.32
N TYR A 441 9.34 -12.75 16.53
CA TYR A 441 8.51 -11.53 16.55
C TYR A 441 7.70 -11.33 15.29
N THR A 442 7.48 -12.42 14.53
CA THR A 442 6.58 -12.43 13.37
C THR A 442 5.28 -13.12 13.73
N TYR A 443 4.18 -12.42 13.53
CA TYR A 443 2.83 -12.83 13.88
C TYR A 443 1.94 -12.93 12.66
N SER A 444 0.86 -13.72 12.75
CA SER A 444 -0.19 -13.71 11.73
C SER A 444 -0.94 -12.38 11.73
N ALA A 445 -1.09 -11.78 10.55
CA ALA A 445 -1.89 -10.56 10.37
C ALA A 445 -3.40 -10.85 10.17
N THR A 446 -3.80 -12.12 10.22
CA THR A 446 -5.23 -12.49 10.14
C THR A 446 -6.00 -11.89 11.31
N ASN A 447 -7.04 -11.13 10.99
CA ASN A 447 -7.91 -10.53 11.98
C ASN A 447 -9.37 -10.48 11.51
N LEU A 448 -10.27 -10.38 12.47
CA LEU A 448 -11.71 -10.11 12.27
C LEU A 448 -12.10 -9.04 13.29
N ARG A 449 -12.72 -7.98 12.83
CA ARG A 449 -13.12 -6.86 13.69
C ARG A 449 -14.50 -6.32 13.41
N LEU A 450 -15.15 -5.82 14.45
CA LEU A 450 -16.28 -4.92 14.34
C LEU A 450 -15.75 -3.51 14.05
N GLN A 451 -15.71 -3.19 12.76
CA GLN A 451 -15.08 -1.95 12.28
C GLN A 451 -15.92 -0.73 12.59
N GLU A 452 -17.24 -0.84 12.42
CA GLU A 452 -18.18 0.24 12.70
C GLU A 452 -19.50 -0.34 13.21
N ALA A 453 -20.15 0.38 14.11
CA ALA A 453 -21.56 0.19 14.42
C ALA A 453 -22.21 1.54 14.70
N HIS A 454 -23.46 1.67 14.33
CA HIS A 454 -24.24 2.86 14.60
C HIS A 454 -25.68 2.52 14.99
N ILE A 455 -26.26 3.40 15.75
CA ILE A 455 -27.70 3.40 16.03
C ILE A 455 -28.18 4.85 16.04
N GLY A 456 -29.28 5.12 15.38
CA GLY A 456 -29.82 6.48 15.25
C GLY A 456 -31.33 6.50 15.17
N TYR A 457 -31.86 7.71 15.22
CA TYR A 457 -33.28 7.97 15.08
C TYR A 457 -33.52 9.16 14.17
N THR A 458 -34.40 8.99 13.19
CA THR A 458 -34.86 10.06 12.33
C THR A 458 -36.17 10.63 12.90
N VAL A 459 -36.11 11.85 13.40
CA VAL A 459 -37.28 12.57 13.91
C VAL A 459 -38.25 12.82 12.76
N PRO A 460 -39.52 12.40 12.84
CA PRO A 460 -40.48 12.60 11.79
C PRO A 460 -40.69 14.09 11.49
N ARG A 461 -40.67 14.49 10.22
CA ARG A 461 -40.80 15.86 9.74
C ARG A 461 -42.05 16.56 10.31
N ARG A 462 -43.15 15.81 10.47
CA ARG A 462 -44.40 16.31 11.10
C ARG A 462 -44.22 16.87 12.50
N TRP A 463 -43.22 16.38 13.28
CA TRP A 463 -42.93 16.89 14.63
C TRP A 463 -42.16 18.22 14.60
N LEU A 464 -41.60 18.54 13.46
CA LEU A 464 -40.76 19.73 13.23
C LEU A 464 -41.48 20.76 12.30
N GLY A 465 -42.80 20.76 12.33
CA GLY A 465 -43.60 21.70 11.52
C GLY A 465 -43.44 21.49 10.01
N ASN A 466 -43.01 20.32 9.55
CA ASN A 466 -42.70 19.98 8.16
C ASN A 466 -41.57 20.80 7.54
N VAL A 467 -40.71 21.42 8.36
CA VAL A 467 -39.59 22.25 7.90
C VAL A 467 -38.36 21.42 7.52
N CYS A 468 -37.98 20.48 8.35
CA CYS A 468 -36.76 19.68 8.14
C CYS A 468 -36.90 18.25 8.69
N ASP A 469 -36.00 17.36 8.25
CA ASP A 469 -35.79 16.06 8.84
C ASP A 469 -34.50 16.11 9.67
N ILE A 470 -34.53 15.62 10.90
CA ILE A 470 -33.35 15.51 11.75
C ILE A 470 -33.08 14.05 12.03
N ASN A 471 -31.89 13.59 11.68
CA ASN A 471 -31.39 12.29 12.10
C ASN A 471 -30.28 12.50 13.13
N VAL A 472 -30.40 11.84 14.27
CA VAL A 472 -29.38 11.82 15.33
C VAL A 472 -28.91 10.39 15.47
N SER A 473 -27.61 10.15 15.38
CA SER A 473 -27.04 8.82 15.51
C SER A 473 -25.79 8.81 16.38
N LEU A 474 -25.65 7.76 17.17
CA LEU A 474 -24.43 7.37 17.86
C LEU A 474 -23.62 6.47 16.91
N VAL A 475 -22.35 6.74 16.73
CA VAL A 475 -21.45 5.99 15.84
C VAL A 475 -20.20 5.60 16.62
N GLY A 476 -19.85 4.34 16.52
CA GLY A 476 -18.60 3.82 17.05
C GLY A 476 -17.76 3.21 15.92
N ARG A 477 -16.46 3.45 15.95
CA ARG A 477 -15.49 2.88 15.01
C ARG A 477 -14.38 2.15 15.73
N ASN A 478 -13.85 1.10 15.07
CA ASN A 478 -12.83 0.21 15.60
C ASN A 478 -13.22 -0.34 16.98
N LEU A 479 -14.46 -0.84 17.09
CA LEU A 479 -15.10 -1.13 18.36
C LEU A 479 -14.56 -2.38 19.04
N TRP A 480 -14.30 -3.41 18.27
CA TRP A 480 -13.91 -4.71 18.82
C TRP A 480 -13.07 -5.53 17.83
N MET A 481 -11.89 -5.95 18.27
CA MET A 481 -11.08 -6.97 17.61
C MET A 481 -11.60 -8.35 18.05
N ILE A 482 -12.44 -8.96 17.21
CA ILE A 482 -13.11 -10.24 17.53
C ILE A 482 -12.08 -11.39 17.50
N TYR A 483 -11.16 -11.33 16.52
CA TYR A 483 -10.12 -12.33 16.36
C TYR A 483 -8.81 -11.67 15.90
N CYS A 484 -7.74 -11.98 16.61
CA CYS A 484 -6.37 -11.65 16.25
C CYS A 484 -5.41 -12.58 17.01
N LYS A 485 -4.36 -13.07 16.37
CA LYS A 485 -3.31 -13.86 17.03
C LYS A 485 -2.14 -13.00 17.49
N ALA A 486 -1.95 -11.82 16.89
CA ALA A 486 -0.94 -10.90 17.35
C ALA A 486 -1.38 -10.24 18.68
N PRO A 487 -0.47 -9.95 19.61
CA PRO A 487 -0.79 -9.27 20.86
C PRO A 487 -1.06 -7.76 20.70
N PHE A 488 -1.13 -7.28 19.47
CA PHE A 488 -1.38 -5.89 19.06
C PHE A 488 -2.23 -5.87 17.79
N ASP A 489 -2.65 -4.68 17.34
CA ASP A 489 -3.36 -4.54 16.08
C ASP A 489 -2.41 -4.75 14.88
N PRO A 490 -2.54 -5.83 14.09
CA PRO A 490 -1.64 -6.14 12.99
C PRO A 490 -1.75 -5.17 11.80
N GLU A 491 -2.70 -4.24 11.81
CA GLU A 491 -2.83 -3.19 10.81
C GLU A 491 -2.21 -1.85 11.22
N ALA A 492 -1.77 -1.73 12.49
CA ALA A 492 -0.98 -0.61 12.97
C ALA A 492 0.49 -0.79 12.55
N VAL A 493 0.80 -0.50 11.29
CA VAL A 493 2.12 -0.71 10.67
C VAL A 493 2.80 0.61 10.32
N ALA A 494 4.13 0.59 10.23
CA ALA A 494 4.96 1.78 10.02
C ALA A 494 4.73 2.46 8.67
N THR A 495 4.32 1.72 7.65
CA THR A 495 4.03 2.24 6.31
C THR A 495 3.02 1.37 5.58
N THR A 496 2.28 1.99 4.67
CA THR A 496 1.37 1.32 3.72
C THR A 496 1.96 1.21 2.31
N ASN A 497 3.21 1.66 2.11
CA ASN A 497 3.89 1.53 0.82
C ASN A 497 4.12 0.04 0.48
N ASN A 498 4.30 -0.26 -0.80
CA ASN A 498 4.51 -1.63 -1.30
C ASN A 498 5.72 -2.33 -0.65
N TYR A 499 6.74 -1.55 -0.28
CA TYR A 499 7.91 -2.01 0.46
C TYR A 499 7.77 -1.57 1.93
N TYR A 500 8.28 -2.38 2.86
CA TYR A 500 8.29 -2.10 4.31
C TYR A 500 6.93 -2.06 5.00
N GLN A 501 5.85 -2.46 4.33
CA GLN A 501 4.56 -2.69 4.98
C GLN A 501 4.63 -3.94 5.89
N GLY A 502 3.72 -4.04 6.85
CA GLY A 502 3.68 -5.19 7.77
C GLY A 502 4.79 -5.18 8.82
N ILE A 503 5.33 -4.00 9.16
CA ILE A 503 6.31 -3.81 10.23
C ILE A 503 5.72 -2.87 11.27
N ASP A 504 5.64 -3.34 12.51
CA ASP A 504 5.32 -2.53 13.69
C ASP A 504 6.62 -2.11 14.37
N TYR A 505 6.83 -0.79 14.49
CA TYR A 505 7.95 -0.18 15.19
C TYR A 505 7.46 1.06 15.95
N PHE A 506 7.06 0.87 17.21
CA PHE A 506 6.50 1.89 18.10
C PHE A 506 5.36 2.69 17.46
N MET A 507 4.51 1.98 16.72
CA MET A 507 3.35 2.61 16.12
C MET A 507 2.31 2.98 17.18
N MET A 508 1.60 4.07 16.95
CA MET A 508 0.48 4.45 17.82
C MET A 508 -0.56 3.32 17.83
N PRO A 509 -1.01 2.86 18.98
CA PRO A 509 -2.09 1.89 19.05
C PRO A 509 -3.34 2.38 18.34
N SER A 510 -4.04 1.48 17.68
CA SER A 510 -5.31 1.82 17.07
C SER A 510 -6.33 2.29 18.13
N THR A 511 -7.02 3.38 17.85
CA THR A 511 -7.96 3.99 18.80
C THR A 511 -9.38 3.55 18.51
N ARG A 512 -10.15 3.33 19.58
CA ARG A 512 -11.60 3.20 19.51
C ARG A 512 -12.22 4.60 19.51
N ASN A 513 -13.05 4.88 18.51
CA ASN A 513 -13.69 6.19 18.37
C ASN A 513 -15.19 6.04 18.63
N ILE A 514 -15.75 6.87 19.48
CA ILE A 514 -17.18 6.97 19.73
C ILE A 514 -17.58 8.43 19.54
N GLY A 515 -18.60 8.66 18.74
CA GLY A 515 -19.08 9.98 18.41
C GLY A 515 -20.57 9.97 18.10
N PHE A 516 -21.10 11.15 17.89
CA PHE A 516 -22.48 11.32 17.43
C PHE A 516 -22.49 12.09 16.11
N ASN A 517 -23.52 11.83 15.31
CA ASN A 517 -23.79 12.52 14.06
C ASN A 517 -25.18 13.12 14.10
N ILE A 518 -25.30 14.37 13.68
CA ILE A 518 -26.57 15.04 13.49
C ILE A 518 -26.65 15.47 12.03
N LYS A 519 -27.65 14.95 11.31
CA LYS A 519 -27.92 15.30 9.91
C LYS A 519 -29.27 16.01 9.83
N ILE A 520 -29.27 17.21 9.29
CA ILE A 520 -30.47 18.03 9.11
C ILE A 520 -30.66 18.22 7.60
N ASN A 521 -31.84 17.82 7.10
CA ASN A 521 -32.24 18.02 5.71
C ASN A 521 -33.46 18.94 5.68
N PHE A 522 -33.34 20.06 5.01
CA PHE A 522 -34.41 21.06 4.84
C PHE A 522 -35.30 20.77 3.65
#